data_5a0eb4123bfec81d3aa7992b059b303e
#
_entry.id   5a0eb4123bfec81d3aa7992b059b303e
#
_cell.length_a   1.000
_cell.length_b   1.000
_cell.length_c   1.000
_cell.angle_alpha   90.00
_cell.angle_beta   90.00
_cell.angle_gamma   90.00
#
_symmetry.space_group_name_H-M   'P 1'
#
loop_
_entity.id
_entity.type
_entity.pdbx_description
1 polymer ?
#
loop_
_entity_poly.entity_id
_entity_poly.type
_entity_poly.pdbx_seq_one_letter_code
_entity_poly.pdbx_strand_id
1 'polypeptide(L)'
;MFQAIKEFQVGRPQIFAGLMLMGFLAQCLWVGASRRLSPLEEEYVASGFPHRSGQEYRITSPFTAWAAALPYKITRKAAGTVVSVQSVVPKPWMGRLPFIIFGLWLGGALWWVARRLFDDAGGYVALGLYCTSQAMVMIATNVGPEVLLAWSIFGLIYTAIGVAHTLYAPPKKWLPRIVILGLSIGFSLATAVWSFTVVLLALAFMLYLAPGRRRAALMVLLGALAIGVGVYAFILGLTGAPWLATHSLIRPHLSLELVRNLKFVFADGYTDLGSYLFVGFFVAALTVYGSWSRAQYFGNTAPLLISFSVVLLFALVPAIHVWIATLGLVFVFVFVGGVAADLLEARAKSLVAMILAAGFLFRIVLGLWALRSWVHNP
;
A
#
# COMPACT_ATOMS: atom_id res chain seq x y z
N MET A 1 4.01 -12.27 -23.77
CA MET A 1 3.60 -10.89 -23.37
C MET A 1 2.49 -10.35 -24.28
N PHE A 2 2.60 -10.39 -25.60
CA PHE A 2 1.58 -9.89 -26.53
C PHE A 2 0.25 -10.69 -26.56
N GLN A 3 0.22 -11.99 -26.27
CA GLN A 3 -1.01 -12.76 -26.13
C GLN A 3 -1.80 -12.38 -24.85
N ALA A 4 -1.13 -12.07 -23.74
CA ALA A 4 -1.79 -11.63 -22.51
C ALA A 4 -2.47 -10.26 -22.66
N ILE A 5 -2.01 -9.41 -23.58
CA ILE A 5 -2.65 -8.12 -23.85
C ILE A 5 -3.93 -8.27 -24.71
N LYS A 6 -4.01 -9.30 -25.56
CA LYS A 6 -5.20 -9.58 -26.36
C LYS A 6 -6.39 -10.13 -25.54
N GLU A 7 -6.13 -10.72 -24.36
CA GLU A 7 -7.16 -11.24 -23.46
C GLU A 7 -7.68 -10.21 -22.45
N PHE A 8 -7.18 -8.97 -22.49
CA PHE A 8 -7.65 -7.90 -21.62
C PHE A 8 -8.96 -7.32 -22.19
N GLN A 9 -10.00 -8.13 -22.24
CA GLN A 9 -11.34 -7.61 -22.49
C GLN A 9 -11.79 -6.86 -21.24
N VAL A 10 -11.97 -5.54 -21.38
CA VAL A 10 -12.57 -4.71 -20.33
C VAL A 10 -14.02 -5.15 -20.15
N GLY A 11 -14.26 -5.97 -19.14
CA GLY A 11 -15.60 -6.45 -18.79
C GLY A 11 -16.28 -5.53 -17.78
N ARG A 12 -17.57 -5.77 -17.52
CA ARG A 12 -18.35 -5.04 -16.50
C ARG A 12 -17.66 -4.92 -15.14
N PRO A 13 -16.98 -5.97 -14.59
CA PRO A 13 -16.30 -5.85 -13.30
C PRO A 13 -15.20 -4.79 -13.28
N GLN A 14 -14.42 -4.67 -14.35
CA GLN A 14 -13.34 -3.67 -14.43
C GLN A 14 -13.90 -2.24 -14.49
N ILE A 15 -15.04 -2.04 -15.16
CA ILE A 15 -15.70 -0.74 -15.26
C ILE A 15 -16.13 -0.27 -13.87
N PHE A 16 -16.79 -1.12 -13.08
CA PHE A 16 -17.23 -0.78 -11.73
C PHE A 16 -16.05 -0.48 -10.80
N ALA A 17 -15.00 -1.31 -10.84
CA ALA A 17 -13.78 -1.03 -10.08
C ALA A 17 -13.12 0.30 -10.51
N GLY A 18 -13.11 0.59 -11.81
CA GLY A 18 -12.62 1.85 -12.36
C GLY A 18 -13.42 3.05 -11.85
N LEU A 19 -14.75 2.97 -11.79
CA LEU A 19 -15.61 4.02 -11.24
C LEU A 19 -15.35 4.26 -9.75
N MET A 20 -15.15 3.21 -8.95
CA MET A 20 -14.77 3.34 -7.54
C MET A 20 -13.43 4.04 -7.38
N LEU A 21 -12.42 3.65 -8.18
CA LEU A 21 -11.11 4.30 -8.20
C LEU A 21 -11.17 5.75 -8.68
N MET A 22 -12.07 6.08 -9.60
CA MET A 22 -12.31 7.49 -10.01
C MET A 22 -12.90 8.31 -8.86
N GLY A 23 -13.79 7.73 -8.04
CA GLY A 23 -14.27 8.35 -6.80
C GLY A 23 -13.15 8.60 -5.80
N PHE A 24 -12.25 7.63 -5.61
CA PHE A 24 -11.05 7.80 -4.78
C PHE A 24 -10.12 8.89 -5.33
N LEU A 25 -9.87 8.89 -6.65
CA LEU A 25 -9.07 9.92 -7.32
C LEU A 25 -9.65 11.32 -7.08
N ALA A 26 -10.98 11.48 -7.23
CA ALA A 26 -11.64 12.76 -7.01
C ALA A 26 -11.44 13.26 -5.57
N GLN A 27 -11.56 12.39 -4.56
CA GLN A 27 -11.27 12.72 -3.16
C GLN A 27 -9.81 13.15 -2.98
N CYS A 28 -8.87 12.37 -3.52
CA CYS A 28 -7.43 12.68 -3.44
C CYS A 28 -7.07 13.99 -4.12
N LEU A 29 -7.63 14.28 -5.29
CA LEU A 29 -7.40 15.55 -6.00
C LEU A 29 -7.99 16.74 -5.23
N TRP A 30 -9.21 16.59 -4.69
CA TRP A 30 -9.82 17.62 -3.86
C TRP A 30 -8.96 17.96 -2.64
N VAL A 31 -8.56 16.94 -1.85
CA VAL A 31 -7.72 17.13 -0.66
C VAL A 31 -6.33 17.64 -1.06
N GLY A 32 -5.71 17.02 -2.06
CA GLY A 32 -4.36 17.37 -2.52
C GLY A 32 -4.24 18.80 -3.07
N ALA A 33 -5.31 19.32 -3.72
CA ALA A 33 -5.34 20.68 -4.25
C ALA A 33 -5.64 21.73 -3.17
N SER A 34 -6.41 21.36 -2.13
CA SER A 34 -6.89 22.32 -1.11
C SER A 34 -5.88 22.61 -0.01
N ARG A 35 -4.90 21.72 0.21
CA ARG A 35 -3.93 21.85 1.31
C ARG A 35 -2.58 22.38 0.83
N ARG A 36 -1.95 23.22 1.65
CA ARG A 36 -0.53 23.60 1.49
C ARG A 36 0.37 22.41 1.84
N LEU A 37 1.60 22.40 1.33
CA LEU A 37 2.59 21.44 1.77
C LEU A 37 2.98 21.74 3.23
N SER A 38 3.14 20.71 4.02
CA SER A 38 3.73 20.80 5.34
C SER A 38 5.25 20.99 5.23
N PRO A 39 5.93 21.51 6.27
CA PRO A 39 7.40 21.65 6.24
C PRO A 39 8.13 20.35 5.91
N LEU A 40 7.63 19.21 6.39
CA LEU A 40 8.19 17.89 6.09
C LEU A 40 7.99 17.51 4.62
N GLU A 41 6.83 17.79 4.04
CA GLU A 41 6.54 17.55 2.61
C GLU A 41 7.45 18.40 1.72
N GLU A 42 7.67 19.68 2.10
CA GLU A 42 8.61 20.58 1.40
C GLU A 42 10.04 20.05 1.46
N GLU A 43 10.46 19.51 2.61
CA GLU A 43 11.78 18.90 2.78
C GLU A 43 11.95 17.68 1.87
N TYR A 44 10.93 16.80 1.74
CA TYR A 44 10.94 15.69 0.77
C TYR A 44 11.10 16.18 -0.67
N VAL A 45 10.34 17.19 -1.08
CA VAL A 45 10.45 17.77 -2.43
C VAL A 45 11.84 18.35 -2.65
N ALA A 46 12.36 19.13 -1.70
CA ALA A 46 13.70 19.74 -1.78
C ALA A 46 14.82 18.71 -1.90
N SER A 47 14.75 17.65 -1.10
CA SER A 47 15.75 16.58 -1.06
C SER A 47 15.77 15.69 -2.32
N GLY A 48 14.70 15.71 -3.12
CA GLY A 48 14.69 15.03 -4.40
C GLY A 48 15.46 15.73 -5.51
N PHE A 49 15.96 16.95 -5.30
CA PHE A 49 16.85 17.63 -6.23
C PHE A 49 18.32 17.34 -5.89
N PRO A 50 19.24 17.42 -6.89
CA PRO A 50 20.66 17.23 -6.63
C PRO A 50 21.14 18.19 -5.54
N HIS A 51 21.78 17.64 -4.51
CA HIS A 51 22.35 18.41 -3.41
C HIS A 51 23.56 19.20 -3.88
N ARG A 52 23.70 20.46 -3.42
CA ARG A 52 24.97 21.17 -3.52
C ARG A 52 25.97 20.54 -2.54
N SER A 53 27.23 20.43 -2.95
CA SER A 53 28.31 19.96 -2.10
C SER A 53 28.29 20.69 -0.74
N GLY A 54 28.14 19.94 0.36
CA GLY A 54 28.09 20.45 1.72
C GLY A 54 26.71 20.47 2.42
N GLN A 55 25.64 20.13 1.72
CA GLN A 55 24.33 19.94 2.37
C GLN A 55 24.18 18.50 2.92
N GLU A 56 23.85 18.40 4.19
CA GLU A 56 23.62 17.12 4.86
C GLU A 56 22.31 16.48 4.34
N TYR A 57 22.39 15.22 3.93
CA TYR A 57 21.21 14.46 3.48
C TYR A 57 20.42 14.00 4.72
N ARG A 58 19.32 14.68 5.02
CA ARG A 58 18.52 14.42 6.24
C ARG A 58 17.38 13.42 6.05
N ILE A 59 17.02 13.10 4.80
CA ILE A 59 15.85 12.28 4.52
C ILE A 59 16.21 10.80 4.44
N THR A 60 15.45 9.99 5.16
CA THR A 60 15.63 8.52 5.24
C THR A 60 14.95 7.73 4.13
N SER A 61 14.25 8.40 3.20
CA SER A 61 13.45 7.76 2.14
C SER A 61 13.80 8.31 0.75
N PRO A 62 14.88 7.81 0.10
CA PRO A 62 15.32 8.29 -1.21
C PRO A 62 14.25 8.20 -2.31
N PHE A 63 13.48 7.10 -2.33
CA PHE A 63 12.43 6.94 -3.33
C PHE A 63 11.29 7.96 -3.16
N THR A 64 10.90 8.27 -1.93
CA THR A 64 9.90 9.32 -1.64
C THR A 64 10.38 10.68 -2.13
N ALA A 65 11.61 11.06 -1.83
CA ALA A 65 12.20 12.32 -2.26
C ALA A 65 12.27 12.42 -3.80
N TRP A 66 12.72 11.35 -4.46
CA TRP A 66 12.76 11.29 -5.91
C TRP A 66 11.36 11.42 -6.53
N ALA A 67 10.37 10.68 -6.02
CA ALA A 67 9.01 10.73 -6.51
C ALA A 67 8.38 12.12 -6.33
N ALA A 68 8.56 12.74 -5.16
CA ALA A 68 8.04 14.08 -4.85
C ALA A 68 8.60 15.16 -5.79
N ALA A 69 9.90 15.07 -6.14
CA ALA A 69 10.55 16.03 -7.02
C ALA A 69 10.27 15.79 -8.52
N LEU A 70 9.84 14.60 -8.90
CA LEU A 70 9.70 14.20 -10.31
C LEU A 70 8.82 15.15 -11.14
N PRO A 71 7.60 15.55 -10.71
CA PRO A 71 6.75 16.46 -11.49
C PRO A 71 7.41 17.84 -11.70
N TYR A 72 8.10 18.33 -10.70
CA TYR A 72 8.82 19.61 -10.81
C TYR A 72 10.04 19.52 -11.72
N LYS A 73 10.75 18.40 -11.74
CA LYS A 73 11.88 18.16 -12.67
C LYS A 73 11.38 18.15 -14.12
N ILE A 74 10.25 17.51 -14.39
CA ILE A 74 9.66 17.42 -15.73
C ILE A 74 9.21 18.81 -16.22
N THR A 75 8.49 19.54 -15.39
CA THR A 75 7.99 20.88 -15.76
C THR A 75 9.09 21.90 -15.93
N ARG A 76 10.16 21.80 -15.15
CA ARG A 76 11.36 22.69 -15.31
C ARG A 76 12.12 22.42 -16.58
N LYS A 77 12.32 21.16 -16.93
CA LYS A 77 13.01 20.79 -18.18
C LYS A 77 12.24 21.35 -19.38
N ALA A 78 10.91 21.39 -19.31
CA ALA A 78 10.07 21.96 -20.35
C ALA A 78 10.15 23.51 -20.40
N ALA A 79 10.40 24.19 -19.27
CA ALA A 79 10.45 25.65 -19.17
C ALA A 79 11.84 26.27 -19.39
N GLY A 80 12.89 25.46 -19.50
CA GLY A 80 14.27 25.94 -19.75
C GLY A 80 14.90 26.79 -18.62
N THR A 81 14.29 26.87 -17.46
CA THR A 81 14.68 27.80 -16.38
C THR A 81 15.48 27.11 -15.26
N VAL A 82 16.65 27.65 -14.98
CA VAL A 82 17.44 27.33 -13.77
C VAL A 82 16.91 28.18 -12.63
N VAL A 83 16.13 27.60 -11.72
CA VAL A 83 15.52 28.34 -10.59
C VAL A 83 15.99 27.77 -9.26
N SER A 84 16.22 28.66 -8.28
CA SER A 84 16.57 28.28 -6.90
C SER A 84 15.42 27.52 -6.22
N VAL A 85 15.74 26.64 -5.23
CA VAL A 85 14.77 25.80 -4.52
C VAL A 85 13.64 26.61 -3.88
N GLN A 86 13.91 27.85 -3.43
CA GLN A 86 12.92 28.72 -2.79
C GLN A 86 11.82 29.25 -3.71
N SER A 87 12.02 29.21 -5.05
CA SER A 87 11.02 29.67 -6.02
C SER A 87 10.18 28.55 -6.66
N VAL A 88 10.32 27.29 -6.14
CA VAL A 88 9.93 26.06 -6.86
C VAL A 88 8.55 25.53 -6.51
N VAL A 89 7.94 25.94 -5.41
CA VAL A 89 6.70 25.34 -4.91
C VAL A 89 5.45 26.21 -5.17
N PRO A 90 5.19 26.66 -6.42
CA PRO A 90 3.98 27.43 -6.69
C PRO A 90 2.71 26.56 -6.71
N LYS A 91 2.84 25.23 -6.81
CA LYS A 91 1.69 24.32 -6.94
C LYS A 91 1.84 23.09 -6.03
N PRO A 92 1.33 23.14 -4.79
CA PRO A 92 1.46 22.04 -3.80
C PRO A 92 1.00 20.67 -4.32
N TRP A 93 -0.07 20.63 -5.10
CA TRP A 93 -0.64 19.41 -5.65
C TRP A 93 0.33 18.64 -6.56
N MET A 94 1.29 19.32 -7.20
CA MET A 94 2.26 18.66 -8.09
C MET A 94 3.14 17.65 -7.33
N GLY A 95 3.64 18.01 -6.13
CA GLY A 95 4.42 17.10 -5.30
C GLY A 95 3.63 15.87 -4.84
N ARG A 96 2.30 16.00 -4.71
CA ARG A 96 1.40 14.93 -4.27
C ARG A 96 0.96 13.99 -5.39
N LEU A 97 1.04 14.44 -6.66
CA LEU A 97 0.55 13.67 -7.81
C LEU A 97 1.12 12.24 -7.90
N PRO A 98 2.44 12.01 -7.73
CA PRO A 98 2.98 10.65 -7.75
C PRO A 98 2.36 9.75 -6.67
N PHE A 99 2.14 10.29 -5.46
CA PHE A 99 1.57 9.54 -4.34
C PHE A 99 0.12 9.18 -4.59
N ILE A 100 -0.66 10.07 -5.19
CA ILE A 100 -2.04 9.80 -5.65
C ILE A 100 -2.03 8.66 -6.69
N ILE A 101 -1.10 8.67 -7.63
CA ILE A 101 -0.96 7.60 -8.63
C ILE A 101 -0.62 6.27 -7.96
N PHE A 102 0.30 6.25 -7.00
CA PHE A 102 0.62 5.03 -6.24
C PHE A 102 -0.56 4.55 -5.39
N GLY A 103 -1.36 5.48 -4.83
CA GLY A 103 -2.61 5.14 -4.15
C GLY A 103 -3.62 4.47 -5.08
N LEU A 104 -3.79 4.97 -6.31
CA LEU A 104 -4.63 4.33 -7.33
C LEU A 104 -4.11 2.94 -7.72
N TRP A 105 -2.81 2.79 -7.91
CA TRP A 105 -2.20 1.49 -8.22
C TRP A 105 -2.37 0.50 -7.08
N LEU A 106 -2.24 0.95 -5.83
CA LEU A 106 -2.49 0.12 -4.66
C LEU A 106 -3.94 -0.35 -4.62
N GLY A 107 -4.91 0.56 -4.80
CA GLY A 107 -6.34 0.22 -4.86
C GLY A 107 -6.65 -0.75 -5.99
N GLY A 108 -6.07 -0.55 -7.17
CA GLY A 108 -6.20 -1.46 -8.31
C GLY A 108 -5.60 -2.84 -8.04
N ALA A 109 -4.41 -2.89 -7.43
CA ALA A 109 -3.75 -4.13 -7.04
C ALA A 109 -4.56 -4.88 -5.96
N LEU A 110 -5.08 -4.17 -4.97
CA LEU A 110 -5.95 -4.71 -3.93
C LEU A 110 -7.21 -5.34 -4.53
N TRP A 111 -7.91 -4.62 -5.41
CA TRP A 111 -9.08 -5.14 -6.11
C TRP A 111 -8.74 -6.40 -6.91
N TRP A 112 -7.66 -6.38 -7.67
CA TRP A 112 -7.24 -7.51 -8.50
C TRP A 112 -6.93 -8.75 -7.66
N VAL A 113 -6.21 -8.57 -6.53
CA VAL A 113 -5.87 -9.67 -5.61
C VAL A 113 -7.13 -10.22 -4.93
N ALA A 114 -7.95 -9.35 -4.34
CA ALA A 114 -9.17 -9.76 -3.64
C ALA A 114 -10.15 -10.46 -4.58
N ARG A 115 -10.33 -9.94 -5.81
CA ARG A 115 -11.13 -10.59 -6.84
C ARG A 115 -10.61 -11.97 -7.23
N ARG A 116 -9.28 -12.13 -7.28
CA ARG A 116 -8.68 -13.43 -7.63
C ARG A 116 -8.81 -14.47 -6.53
N LEU A 117 -8.91 -14.03 -5.29
CA LEU A 117 -9.08 -14.90 -4.12
C LEU A 117 -10.55 -15.21 -3.81
N PHE A 118 -11.46 -14.27 -4.05
CA PHE A 118 -12.83 -14.27 -3.53
C PHE A 118 -13.89 -13.84 -4.57
N ASP A 119 -13.56 -13.91 -5.84
CA ASP A 119 -14.40 -13.45 -6.96
C ASP A 119 -14.73 -11.94 -6.92
N ASP A 120 -15.66 -11.53 -7.79
CA ASP A 120 -16.01 -10.12 -7.98
C ASP A 120 -16.55 -9.47 -6.70
N ALA A 121 -17.33 -10.21 -5.90
CA ALA A 121 -17.92 -9.70 -4.67
C ALA A 121 -16.85 -9.30 -3.63
N GLY A 122 -15.87 -10.17 -3.36
CA GLY A 122 -14.77 -9.88 -2.45
C GLY A 122 -13.90 -8.73 -2.96
N GLY A 123 -13.67 -8.68 -4.28
CA GLY A 123 -12.95 -7.59 -4.92
C GLY A 123 -13.62 -6.23 -4.71
N TYR A 124 -14.95 -6.15 -4.89
CA TYR A 124 -15.70 -4.90 -4.70
C TYR A 124 -15.78 -4.46 -3.24
N VAL A 125 -15.99 -5.39 -2.32
CA VAL A 125 -16.04 -5.06 -0.89
C VAL A 125 -14.68 -4.55 -0.42
N ALA A 126 -13.59 -5.24 -0.75
CA ALA A 126 -12.24 -4.81 -0.39
C ALA A 126 -11.90 -3.43 -0.98
N LEU A 127 -12.20 -3.21 -2.28
CA LEU A 127 -12.00 -1.93 -2.95
C LEU A 127 -12.90 -0.83 -2.36
N GLY A 128 -14.15 -1.15 -2.02
CA GLY A 128 -15.07 -0.22 -1.38
C GLY A 128 -14.54 0.29 -0.05
N LEU A 129 -14.04 -0.62 0.80
CA LEU A 129 -13.39 -0.27 2.06
C LEU A 129 -12.16 0.62 1.83
N TYR A 130 -11.34 0.29 0.85
CA TYR A 130 -10.17 1.08 0.46
C TYR A 130 -10.56 2.50 0.02
N CYS A 131 -11.48 2.63 -0.94
CA CYS A 131 -11.87 3.90 -1.53
C CYS A 131 -12.62 4.82 -0.55
N THR A 132 -13.24 4.25 0.47
CA THR A 132 -13.96 5.01 1.52
C THR A 132 -13.12 5.22 2.79
N SER A 133 -11.88 4.70 2.83
CA SER A 133 -10.96 4.87 3.95
C SER A 133 -10.31 6.24 3.92
N GLN A 134 -10.52 7.01 4.98
CA GLN A 134 -9.84 8.29 5.17
C GLN A 134 -8.33 8.12 5.29
N ALA A 135 -7.89 7.09 6.02
CA ALA A 135 -6.46 6.80 6.16
C ALA A 135 -5.80 6.60 4.79
N MET A 136 -6.48 5.89 3.85
CA MET A 136 -5.95 5.69 2.50
C MET A 136 -5.92 6.99 1.69
N VAL A 137 -6.95 7.84 1.78
CA VAL A 137 -6.95 9.16 1.14
C VAL A 137 -5.83 10.03 1.71
N MET A 138 -5.63 10.01 3.02
CA MET A 138 -4.59 10.83 3.67
C MET A 138 -3.19 10.40 3.27
N ILE A 139 -2.84 9.11 3.32
CA ILE A 139 -1.51 8.67 2.90
C ILE A 139 -1.26 8.86 1.40
N ALA A 140 -2.30 8.79 0.57
CA ALA A 140 -2.19 9.04 -0.86
C ALA A 140 -2.07 10.54 -1.20
N THR A 141 -2.49 11.44 -0.31
CA THR A 141 -2.43 12.89 -0.51
C THR A 141 -1.32 13.58 0.27
N ASN A 142 -0.56 12.84 1.08
CA ASN A 142 0.64 13.33 1.73
C ASN A 142 1.89 12.96 0.92
N VAL A 143 2.89 13.85 0.94
CA VAL A 143 4.24 13.55 0.44
C VAL A 143 4.99 12.82 1.54
N GLY A 144 4.90 11.48 1.54
CA GLY A 144 5.49 10.63 2.57
C GLY A 144 5.77 9.22 2.06
N PRO A 145 6.50 8.40 2.83
CA PRO A 145 6.85 7.04 2.43
C PRO A 145 5.67 6.06 2.50
N GLU A 146 4.56 6.42 3.15
CA GLU A 146 3.51 5.51 3.59
C GLU A 146 2.83 4.80 2.41
N VAL A 147 2.33 5.54 1.41
CA VAL A 147 1.64 4.95 0.26
C VAL A 147 2.59 4.15 -0.62
N LEU A 148 3.84 4.60 -0.76
CA LEU A 148 4.87 3.89 -1.52
C LEU A 148 5.24 2.56 -0.86
N LEU A 149 5.37 2.56 0.48
CA LEU A 149 5.57 1.35 1.27
C LEU A 149 4.36 0.42 1.17
N ALA A 150 3.15 0.94 1.35
CA ALA A 150 1.93 0.14 1.26
C ALA A 150 1.84 -0.56 -0.10
N TRP A 151 2.09 0.17 -1.19
CA TRP A 151 2.09 -0.39 -2.54
C TRP A 151 3.19 -1.45 -2.74
N SER A 152 4.43 -1.14 -2.34
CA SER A 152 5.57 -2.05 -2.55
C SER A 152 5.48 -3.29 -1.66
N ILE A 153 5.06 -3.17 -0.38
CA ILE A 153 4.90 -4.30 0.54
C ILE A 153 3.71 -5.18 0.14
N PHE A 154 2.59 -4.58 -0.26
CA PHE A 154 1.46 -5.32 -0.79
C PHE A 154 1.87 -6.13 -2.03
N GLY A 155 2.58 -5.50 -2.98
CA GLY A 155 3.13 -6.14 -4.16
C GLY A 155 4.13 -7.25 -3.80
N LEU A 156 5.04 -7.00 -2.86
CA LEU A 156 6.03 -7.96 -2.38
C LEU A 156 5.38 -9.25 -1.85
N ILE A 157 4.44 -9.12 -0.92
CA ILE A 157 3.80 -10.28 -0.27
C ILE A 157 2.98 -11.10 -1.27
N TYR A 158 2.08 -10.45 -2.03
CA TYR A 158 1.22 -11.20 -2.96
C TYR A 158 1.98 -11.73 -4.18
N THR A 159 3.04 -11.05 -4.61
CA THR A 159 3.92 -11.61 -5.64
C THR A 159 4.69 -12.81 -5.12
N ALA A 160 5.17 -12.78 -3.87
CA ALA A 160 5.85 -13.92 -3.24
C ALA A 160 4.91 -15.14 -3.14
N ILE A 161 3.65 -14.94 -2.70
CA ILE A 161 2.61 -15.99 -2.69
C ILE A 161 2.38 -16.52 -4.11
N GLY A 162 2.20 -15.63 -5.08
CA GLY A 162 2.01 -16.00 -6.48
C GLY A 162 3.20 -16.74 -7.09
N VAL A 163 4.42 -16.38 -6.72
CA VAL A 163 5.65 -17.11 -7.10
C VAL A 163 5.64 -18.52 -6.50
N ALA A 164 5.33 -18.66 -5.21
CA ALA A 164 5.31 -19.97 -4.53
C ALA A 164 4.41 -20.97 -5.28
N HIS A 165 3.23 -20.55 -5.72
CA HIS A 165 2.33 -21.39 -6.53
C HIS A 165 2.90 -21.73 -7.91
N THR A 166 3.70 -20.83 -8.53
CA THR A 166 4.29 -21.09 -9.85
C THR A 166 5.55 -21.93 -9.84
N LEU A 167 6.15 -22.15 -8.67
CA LEU A 167 7.32 -23.04 -8.57
C LEU A 167 7.03 -24.47 -9.02
N TYR A 168 5.76 -24.87 -9.06
CA TYR A 168 5.30 -26.16 -9.59
C TYR A 168 5.05 -26.14 -11.11
N ALA A 169 5.13 -24.96 -11.75
CA ALA A 169 5.02 -24.79 -13.20
C ALA A 169 6.41 -24.80 -13.87
N PRO A 170 6.48 -24.92 -15.22
CA PRO A 170 7.76 -24.87 -15.94
C PRO A 170 8.56 -23.58 -15.66
N PRO A 171 9.91 -23.66 -15.59
CA PRO A 171 10.77 -22.53 -15.22
C PRO A 171 10.61 -21.27 -16.08
N LYS A 172 10.21 -21.41 -17.34
CA LYS A 172 9.95 -20.27 -18.25
C LYS A 172 8.91 -19.29 -17.69
N LYS A 173 7.99 -19.75 -16.83
CA LYS A 173 6.96 -18.91 -16.19
C LYS A 173 7.47 -18.18 -14.95
N TRP A 174 8.67 -18.48 -14.45
CA TRP A 174 9.19 -17.88 -13.22
C TRP A 174 9.78 -16.49 -13.46
N LEU A 175 10.48 -16.27 -14.59
CA LEU A 175 11.24 -15.04 -14.85
C LEU A 175 10.42 -13.75 -14.68
N PRO A 176 9.23 -13.56 -15.27
CA PRO A 176 8.47 -12.34 -15.09
C PRO A 176 8.11 -12.06 -13.63
N ARG A 177 7.87 -13.12 -12.85
CA ARG A 177 7.49 -13.01 -11.44
C ARG A 177 8.69 -12.72 -10.55
N ILE A 178 9.88 -13.27 -10.88
CA ILE A 178 11.13 -12.92 -10.20
C ILE A 178 11.41 -11.43 -10.40
N VAL A 179 11.21 -10.91 -11.60
CA VAL A 179 11.42 -9.48 -11.90
C VAL A 179 10.43 -8.62 -11.08
N ILE A 180 9.14 -8.95 -11.08
CA ILE A 180 8.14 -8.17 -10.32
C ILE A 180 8.44 -8.24 -8.81
N LEU A 181 8.82 -9.42 -8.30
CA LEU A 181 9.20 -9.59 -6.90
C LEU A 181 10.44 -8.74 -6.58
N GLY A 182 11.45 -8.77 -7.45
CA GLY A 182 12.66 -7.97 -7.29
C GLY A 182 12.40 -6.47 -7.34
N LEU A 183 11.55 -6.00 -8.25
CA LEU A 183 11.10 -4.61 -8.29
C LEU A 183 10.39 -4.20 -6.99
N SER A 184 9.48 -5.04 -6.49
CA SER A 184 8.78 -4.78 -5.22
C SER A 184 9.75 -4.70 -4.03
N ILE A 185 10.76 -5.60 -3.98
CA ILE A 185 11.83 -5.56 -2.98
C ILE A 185 12.62 -4.25 -3.11
N GLY A 186 13.08 -3.91 -4.31
CA GLY A 186 13.90 -2.73 -4.55
C GLY A 186 13.20 -1.42 -4.20
N PHE A 187 11.95 -1.26 -4.60
CA PHE A 187 11.14 -0.08 -4.25
C PHE A 187 10.86 0.00 -2.74
N SER A 188 10.58 -1.12 -2.09
CA SER A 188 10.37 -1.14 -0.63
C SER A 188 11.64 -0.74 0.12
N LEU A 189 12.80 -1.28 -0.26
CA LEU A 189 14.10 -0.92 0.34
C LEU A 189 14.46 0.54 0.08
N ALA A 190 14.22 1.06 -1.13
CA ALA A 190 14.49 2.45 -1.47
C ALA A 190 13.54 3.45 -0.76
N THR A 191 12.39 2.98 -0.31
CA THR A 191 11.47 3.76 0.51
C THR A 191 11.85 3.68 1.98
N ALA A 192 12.16 2.49 2.49
CA ALA A 192 12.59 2.31 3.87
C ALA A 192 13.41 1.01 4.00
N VAL A 193 14.67 1.11 4.39
CA VAL A 193 15.59 -0.06 4.47
C VAL A 193 15.09 -1.12 5.46
N TRP A 194 14.43 -0.71 6.55
CA TRP A 194 13.84 -1.66 7.50
C TRP A 194 12.75 -2.56 6.89
N SER A 195 12.21 -2.23 5.71
CA SER A 195 11.28 -3.10 4.98
C SER A 195 11.91 -4.45 4.59
N PHE A 196 13.23 -4.60 4.74
CA PHE A 196 13.90 -5.89 4.64
C PHE A 196 13.29 -6.97 5.56
N THR A 197 12.76 -6.58 6.71
CA THR A 197 12.03 -7.51 7.60
C THR A 197 10.82 -8.14 6.93
N VAL A 198 10.14 -7.39 6.05
CA VAL A 198 9.01 -7.90 5.26
C VAL A 198 9.46 -8.88 4.17
N VAL A 199 10.69 -8.72 3.65
CA VAL A 199 11.28 -9.70 2.72
C VAL A 199 11.46 -11.05 3.42
N LEU A 200 11.86 -11.05 4.70
CA LEU A 200 11.94 -12.28 5.50
C LEU A 200 10.57 -12.92 5.73
N LEU A 201 9.55 -12.09 5.96
CA LEU A 201 8.17 -12.58 6.06
C LEU A 201 7.69 -13.19 4.73
N ALA A 202 7.98 -12.55 3.60
CA ALA A 202 7.68 -13.07 2.28
C ALA A 202 8.38 -14.42 2.00
N LEU A 203 9.65 -14.56 2.43
CA LEU A 203 10.38 -15.82 2.38
C LEU A 203 9.67 -16.90 3.19
N ALA A 204 9.25 -16.59 4.43
CA ALA A 204 8.54 -17.54 5.28
C ALA A 204 7.25 -18.04 4.59
N PHE A 205 6.47 -17.15 3.98
CA PHE A 205 5.29 -17.54 3.19
C PHE A 205 5.66 -18.40 1.98
N MET A 206 6.71 -18.07 1.24
CA MET A 206 7.16 -18.87 0.09
C MET A 206 7.57 -20.28 0.52
N LEU A 207 8.31 -20.44 1.63
CA LEU A 207 8.74 -21.73 2.14
C LEU A 207 7.57 -22.55 2.70
N TYR A 208 6.59 -21.90 3.31
CA TYR A 208 5.37 -22.53 3.80
C TYR A 208 4.51 -23.06 2.64
N LEU A 209 4.32 -22.26 1.59
CA LEU A 209 3.46 -22.61 0.46
C LEU A 209 4.11 -23.57 -0.55
N ALA A 210 5.43 -23.67 -0.55
CA ALA A 210 6.16 -24.54 -1.47
C ALA A 210 7.09 -25.53 -0.73
N PRO A 211 6.56 -26.40 0.15
CA PRO A 211 7.38 -27.30 0.97
C PRO A 211 8.21 -28.29 0.14
N GLY A 212 7.68 -28.74 -1.00
CA GLY A 212 8.40 -29.64 -1.93
C GLY A 212 9.40 -28.94 -2.85
N ARG A 213 9.45 -27.61 -2.87
CA ARG A 213 10.28 -26.80 -3.80
C ARG A 213 11.12 -25.75 -3.06
N ARG A 214 11.47 -25.99 -1.79
CA ARG A 214 12.20 -25.00 -0.95
C ARG A 214 13.50 -24.49 -1.58
N ARG A 215 14.29 -25.36 -2.23
CA ARG A 215 15.52 -24.93 -2.94
C ARG A 215 15.22 -23.98 -4.09
N ALA A 216 14.17 -24.26 -4.87
CA ALA A 216 13.74 -23.38 -5.95
C ALA A 216 13.20 -22.05 -5.41
N ALA A 217 12.44 -22.05 -4.31
CA ALA A 217 11.98 -20.85 -3.64
C ALA A 217 13.16 -19.95 -3.18
N LEU A 218 14.19 -20.54 -2.59
CA LEU A 218 15.39 -19.80 -2.19
C LEU A 218 16.13 -19.22 -3.39
N MET A 219 16.34 -20.00 -4.47
CA MET A 219 17.00 -19.49 -5.69
C MET A 219 16.23 -18.34 -6.33
N VAL A 220 14.90 -18.45 -6.38
CA VAL A 220 14.05 -17.39 -6.90
C VAL A 220 14.13 -16.13 -6.05
N LEU A 221 14.11 -16.28 -4.72
CA LEU A 221 14.26 -15.14 -3.82
C LEU A 221 15.63 -14.49 -3.94
N LEU A 222 16.72 -15.26 -4.04
CA LEU A 222 18.07 -14.73 -4.27
C LEU A 222 18.15 -13.95 -5.57
N GLY A 223 17.55 -14.46 -6.66
CA GLY A 223 17.46 -13.74 -7.92
C GLY A 223 16.64 -12.44 -7.81
N ALA A 224 15.52 -12.49 -7.09
CA ALA A 224 14.71 -11.31 -6.83
C ALA A 224 15.45 -10.28 -5.94
N LEU A 225 16.18 -10.74 -4.92
CA LEU A 225 17.03 -9.88 -4.09
C LEU A 225 18.12 -9.18 -4.91
N ALA A 226 18.78 -9.90 -5.80
CA ALA A 226 19.80 -9.30 -6.69
C ALA A 226 19.20 -8.17 -7.55
N ILE A 227 18.02 -8.39 -8.13
CA ILE A 227 17.27 -7.35 -8.87
C ILE A 227 16.89 -6.21 -7.92
N GLY A 228 16.38 -6.52 -6.72
CA GLY A 228 15.97 -5.55 -5.72
C GLY A 228 17.11 -4.64 -5.28
N VAL A 229 18.29 -5.21 -5.01
CA VAL A 229 19.51 -4.45 -4.69
C VAL A 229 19.94 -3.56 -5.87
N GLY A 230 19.83 -4.06 -7.09
CA GLY A 230 20.09 -3.27 -8.30
C GLY A 230 19.15 -2.06 -8.43
N VAL A 231 17.86 -2.25 -8.21
CA VAL A 231 16.86 -1.16 -8.21
C VAL A 231 17.12 -0.17 -7.07
N TYR A 232 17.43 -0.66 -5.89
CA TYR A 232 17.80 0.17 -4.75
C TYR A 232 19.02 1.05 -5.07
N ALA A 233 20.10 0.43 -5.55
CA ALA A 233 21.32 1.15 -5.96
C ALA A 233 21.06 2.18 -7.06
N PHE A 234 20.22 1.84 -8.03
CA PHE A 234 19.83 2.77 -9.10
C PHE A 234 19.10 4.01 -8.56
N ILE A 235 18.14 3.82 -7.63
CA ILE A 235 17.42 4.94 -7.00
C ILE A 235 18.37 5.80 -6.16
N LEU A 236 19.29 5.20 -5.41
CA LEU A 236 20.32 5.94 -4.67
C LEU A 236 21.18 6.77 -5.62
N GLY A 237 21.61 6.21 -6.75
CA GLY A 237 22.36 6.93 -7.76
C GLY A 237 21.61 8.12 -8.37
N LEU A 238 20.29 8.00 -8.56
CA LEU A 238 19.43 9.08 -9.05
C LEU A 238 19.24 10.22 -8.05
N THR A 239 19.31 9.93 -6.75
CA THR A 239 19.06 10.90 -5.68
C THR A 239 20.34 11.45 -5.07
N GLY A 240 21.48 10.80 -5.29
CA GLY A 240 22.74 11.11 -4.61
C GLY A 240 22.70 10.77 -3.10
N ALA A 241 21.74 9.97 -2.67
CA ALA A 241 21.61 9.58 -1.28
C ALA A 241 22.75 8.64 -0.85
N PRO A 242 23.29 8.76 0.37
CA PRO A 242 24.31 7.85 0.85
C PRO A 242 23.74 6.42 0.99
N TRP A 243 24.59 5.41 0.74
CA TRP A 243 24.20 3.98 0.72
C TRP A 243 23.44 3.50 1.97
N LEU A 244 23.77 4.07 3.13
CA LEU A 244 23.13 3.80 4.41
C LEU A 244 22.57 5.10 5.01
N ALA A 245 21.70 5.80 4.28
CA ALA A 245 20.99 6.98 4.78
C ALA A 245 20.02 6.69 5.93
N THR A 246 20.25 5.62 6.68
CA THR A 246 19.35 5.13 7.72
C THR A 246 20.03 5.13 9.06
N HIS A 247 19.97 6.24 9.75
CA HIS A 247 20.36 6.32 11.16
C HIS A 247 19.38 5.61 12.12
N SER A 248 18.32 5.01 11.64
CA SER A 248 17.42 4.18 12.42
C SER A 248 17.76 2.69 12.29
N LEU A 249 18.93 2.30 12.76
CA LEU A 249 19.14 0.92 13.16
C LEU A 249 18.08 0.57 14.22
N ILE A 250 17.29 -0.41 13.91
CA ILE A 250 16.19 -0.95 14.70
C ILE A 250 16.68 -1.14 16.14
N ARG A 251 16.21 -0.32 17.05
CA ARG A 251 16.28 -0.63 18.48
C ARG A 251 14.94 -1.22 18.85
N PRO A 252 14.83 -2.52 19.12
CA PRO A 252 13.58 -3.14 19.51
C PRO A 252 13.13 -2.54 20.86
N HIS A 253 12.09 -1.75 20.85
CA HIS A 253 11.37 -1.30 22.02
C HIS A 253 9.95 -1.81 21.93
N LEU A 254 9.61 -2.81 22.74
CA LEU A 254 8.22 -3.15 23.04
C LEU A 254 7.64 -2.01 23.88
N SER A 255 7.02 -1.06 23.21
CA SER A 255 6.39 0.10 23.85
C SER A 255 4.87 0.04 23.71
N LEU A 256 4.16 0.90 24.44
CA LEU A 256 2.73 1.19 24.29
C LEU A 256 2.32 1.53 22.85
N GLU A 257 3.26 1.74 21.96
CA GLU A 257 3.09 1.98 20.52
C GLU A 257 2.43 0.77 19.81
N LEU A 258 2.65 -0.47 20.28
CA LEU A 258 1.94 -1.62 19.74
C LEU A 258 0.42 -1.46 19.86
N VAL A 259 -0.08 -1.08 21.02
CA VAL A 259 -1.51 -0.89 21.26
C VAL A 259 -2.05 0.26 20.39
N ARG A 260 -1.28 1.34 20.27
CA ARG A 260 -1.62 2.48 19.40
C ARG A 260 -1.68 2.06 17.94
N ASN A 261 -0.69 1.30 17.46
CA ASN A 261 -0.64 0.82 16.08
C ASN A 261 -1.77 -0.17 15.78
N LEU A 262 -2.08 -1.08 16.70
CA LEU A 262 -3.22 -1.99 16.58
C LEU A 262 -4.53 -1.19 16.50
N LYS A 263 -4.74 -0.24 17.40
CA LYS A 263 -5.92 0.64 17.38
C LYS A 263 -6.02 1.37 16.04
N PHE A 264 -4.92 1.89 15.53
CA PHE A 264 -4.88 2.62 14.26
C PHE A 264 -5.26 1.73 13.08
N VAL A 265 -4.72 0.50 12.99
CA VAL A 265 -4.99 -0.44 11.89
C VAL A 265 -6.44 -0.91 11.92
N PHE A 266 -6.93 -1.29 13.10
CA PHE A 266 -8.26 -1.88 13.21
C PHE A 266 -9.40 -0.83 13.33
N ALA A 267 -9.07 0.43 13.56
CA ALA A 267 -10.00 1.55 13.55
C ALA A 267 -9.85 2.46 12.32
N ASP A 268 -9.21 2.01 11.24
CA ASP A 268 -9.02 2.79 10.01
C ASP A 268 -8.33 4.16 10.25
N GLY A 269 -7.38 4.17 11.18
CA GLY A 269 -6.53 5.34 11.43
C GLY A 269 -7.17 6.48 12.19
N TYR A 270 -8.47 6.46 12.45
CA TYR A 270 -9.19 7.58 13.06
C TYR A 270 -10.17 7.18 14.17
N THR A 271 -10.50 8.16 15.00
CA THR A 271 -11.53 8.06 16.04
C THR A 271 -12.81 8.78 15.63
N ASP A 272 -13.17 8.75 14.35
CA ASP A 272 -14.42 9.28 13.86
C ASP A 272 -15.50 8.20 13.71
N LEU A 273 -16.70 8.62 13.37
CA LEU A 273 -17.84 7.70 13.24
C LEU A 273 -17.66 6.69 12.09
N GLY A 274 -16.95 7.07 11.01
CA GLY A 274 -16.62 6.19 9.89
C GLY A 274 -15.67 5.06 10.30
N SER A 275 -14.72 5.35 11.19
CA SER A 275 -13.80 4.39 11.78
C SER A 275 -14.51 3.38 12.69
N TYR A 276 -15.46 3.82 13.51
CA TYR A 276 -16.27 2.90 14.32
C TYR A 276 -17.11 1.95 13.46
N LEU A 277 -17.64 2.44 12.34
CA LEU A 277 -18.34 1.58 11.39
C LEU A 277 -17.41 0.52 10.79
N PHE A 278 -16.17 0.89 10.45
CA PHE A 278 -15.17 -0.06 9.99
C PHE A 278 -14.81 -1.11 11.06
N VAL A 279 -14.66 -0.69 12.32
CA VAL A 279 -14.49 -1.62 13.45
C VAL A 279 -15.65 -2.61 13.50
N GLY A 280 -16.88 -2.13 13.31
CA GLY A 280 -18.06 -2.99 13.24
C GLY A 280 -17.96 -4.05 12.13
N PHE A 281 -17.58 -3.67 10.93
CA PHE A 281 -17.35 -4.61 9.83
C PHE A 281 -16.22 -5.60 10.13
N PHE A 282 -15.13 -5.14 10.70
CA PHE A 282 -14.00 -5.99 11.05
C PHE A 282 -14.36 -6.99 12.15
N VAL A 283 -15.02 -6.54 13.22
CA VAL A 283 -15.49 -7.42 14.31
C VAL A 283 -16.49 -8.44 13.80
N ALA A 284 -17.45 -8.02 12.96
CA ALA A 284 -18.39 -8.94 12.32
C ALA A 284 -17.67 -9.98 11.47
N ALA A 285 -16.69 -9.57 10.66
CA ALA A 285 -15.88 -10.49 9.86
C ALA A 285 -15.08 -11.47 10.73
N LEU A 286 -14.48 -11.01 11.83
CA LEU A 286 -13.77 -11.87 12.79
C LEU A 286 -14.72 -12.87 13.46
N THR A 287 -15.93 -12.43 13.86
CA THR A 287 -16.94 -13.31 14.48
C THR A 287 -17.36 -14.39 13.50
N VAL A 288 -17.66 -14.03 12.25
CA VAL A 288 -18.01 -14.99 11.19
C VAL A 288 -16.85 -15.94 10.93
N TYR A 289 -15.63 -15.41 10.78
CA TYR A 289 -14.44 -16.23 10.58
C TYR A 289 -14.21 -17.22 11.74
N GLY A 290 -14.39 -16.79 12.99
CA GLY A 290 -14.20 -17.64 14.16
C GLY A 290 -15.30 -18.70 14.36
N SER A 291 -16.55 -18.37 13.97
CA SER A 291 -17.71 -19.25 14.20
C SER A 291 -18.08 -20.14 13.00
N TRP A 292 -17.65 -19.80 11.79
CA TRP A 292 -18.06 -20.46 10.57
C TRP A 292 -16.89 -21.13 9.85
N SER A 293 -16.80 -22.46 9.92
CA SER A 293 -15.70 -23.26 9.36
C SER A 293 -15.47 -23.04 7.85
N ARG A 294 -16.52 -22.69 7.10
CA ARG A 294 -16.39 -22.37 5.67
C ARG A 294 -15.54 -21.15 5.41
N ALA A 295 -15.53 -20.16 6.32
CA ALA A 295 -14.68 -18.97 6.19
C ALA A 295 -13.22 -19.22 6.60
N GLN A 296 -12.92 -20.35 7.24
CA GLN A 296 -11.59 -20.68 7.80
C GLN A 296 -10.69 -21.38 6.76
N TYR A 297 -10.40 -20.73 5.67
CA TYR A 297 -9.46 -21.25 4.67
C TYR A 297 -8.28 -20.28 4.45
N PHE A 298 -7.26 -20.76 3.75
CA PHE A 298 -6.02 -20.00 3.57
C PHE A 298 -6.24 -18.60 2.95
N GLY A 299 -7.17 -18.47 2.01
CA GLY A 299 -7.50 -17.20 1.36
C GLY A 299 -7.91 -16.10 2.35
N ASN A 300 -8.71 -16.43 3.37
CA ASN A 300 -9.11 -15.52 4.44
C ASN A 300 -8.05 -15.42 5.55
N THR A 301 -7.41 -16.55 5.89
CA THR A 301 -6.43 -16.60 6.98
C THR A 301 -5.15 -15.82 6.64
N ALA A 302 -4.67 -15.91 5.41
CA ALA A 302 -3.41 -15.29 5.01
C ALA A 302 -3.43 -13.76 5.14
N PRO A 303 -4.41 -13.00 4.61
CA PRO A 303 -4.47 -11.54 4.80
C PRO A 303 -4.49 -11.13 6.27
N LEU A 304 -5.24 -11.87 7.12
CA LEU A 304 -5.32 -11.60 8.55
C LEU A 304 -3.97 -11.81 9.23
N LEU A 305 -3.30 -12.95 8.98
CA LEU A 305 -1.96 -13.24 9.52
C LEU A 305 -0.93 -12.22 9.04
N ILE A 306 -0.98 -11.82 7.76
CA ILE A 306 -0.06 -10.82 7.20
C ILE A 306 -0.27 -9.48 7.89
N SER A 307 -1.52 -9.05 8.07
CA SER A 307 -1.82 -7.81 8.78
C SER A 307 -1.25 -7.80 10.20
N PHE A 308 -1.51 -8.86 10.98
CA PHE A 308 -0.93 -8.99 12.31
C PHE A 308 0.59 -9.03 12.31
N SER A 309 1.20 -9.78 11.38
CA SER A 309 2.66 -9.87 11.27
C SER A 309 3.28 -8.52 10.92
N VAL A 310 2.68 -7.77 9.99
CA VAL A 310 3.14 -6.43 9.62
C VAL A 310 3.03 -5.48 10.80
N VAL A 311 1.90 -5.47 11.51
CA VAL A 311 1.70 -4.62 12.70
C VAL A 311 2.70 -4.98 13.80
N LEU A 312 2.95 -6.27 14.03
CA LEU A 312 3.92 -6.73 15.02
C LEU A 312 5.35 -6.30 14.66
N LEU A 313 5.75 -6.46 13.39
CA LEU A 313 7.06 -6.01 12.91
C LEU A 313 7.25 -4.51 13.13
N PHE A 314 6.21 -3.71 12.89
CA PHE A 314 6.28 -2.26 13.08
C PHE A 314 6.23 -1.83 14.54
N ALA A 315 5.61 -2.61 15.40
CA ALA A 315 5.66 -2.37 16.84
C ALA A 315 7.08 -2.53 17.42
N LEU A 316 7.91 -3.34 16.77
CA LEU A 316 9.30 -3.58 17.19
C LEU A 316 10.27 -2.50 16.65
N VAL A 317 9.83 -1.61 15.75
CA VAL A 317 10.67 -0.55 15.18
C VAL A 317 10.29 0.78 15.81
N PRO A 318 11.15 1.35 16.69
CA PRO A 318 10.89 2.66 17.31
C PRO A 318 10.92 3.78 16.27
N ALA A 319 10.20 4.85 16.55
CA ALA A 319 10.12 6.07 15.73
C ALA A 319 9.42 5.92 14.36
N ILE A 320 8.64 4.85 14.15
CA ILE A 320 7.77 4.79 12.99
C ILE A 320 6.54 5.64 13.25
N HIS A 321 6.26 6.56 12.34
CA HIS A 321 5.02 7.32 12.35
C HIS A 321 3.81 6.39 12.36
N VAL A 322 2.78 6.75 13.13
CA VAL A 322 1.51 5.96 13.23
C VAL A 322 0.93 5.62 11.86
N TRP A 323 1.11 6.49 10.88
CA TRP A 323 0.67 6.28 9.49
C TRP A 323 1.28 5.06 8.79
N ILE A 324 2.41 4.56 9.23
CA ILE A 324 3.02 3.35 8.68
C ILE A 324 2.20 2.10 9.08
N ALA A 325 1.45 2.17 10.16
CA ALA A 325 0.52 1.11 10.53
C ALA A 325 -0.59 0.87 9.48
N THR A 326 -0.89 1.86 8.61
CA THR A 326 -1.82 1.70 7.48
C THR A 326 -1.41 0.59 6.50
N LEU A 327 -0.14 0.17 6.52
CA LEU A 327 0.34 -0.98 5.75
C LEU A 327 -0.41 -2.27 6.11
N GLY A 328 -0.74 -2.48 7.39
CA GLY A 328 -1.55 -3.61 7.85
C GLY A 328 -3.01 -3.51 7.41
N LEU A 329 -3.54 -2.30 7.36
CA LEU A 329 -4.94 -2.02 7.04
C LEU A 329 -5.34 -2.52 5.63
N VAL A 330 -4.45 -2.41 4.64
CA VAL A 330 -4.71 -2.89 3.27
C VAL A 330 -5.03 -4.40 3.27
N PHE A 331 -4.34 -5.18 4.09
CA PHE A 331 -4.58 -6.62 4.23
C PHE A 331 -5.87 -6.91 4.99
N VAL A 332 -6.25 -6.05 5.96
CA VAL A 332 -7.56 -6.15 6.65
C VAL A 332 -8.70 -5.95 5.66
N PHE A 333 -8.58 -5.02 4.71
CA PHE A 333 -9.61 -4.84 3.68
C PHE A 333 -9.78 -6.10 2.83
N VAL A 334 -8.68 -6.78 2.47
CA VAL A 334 -8.73 -8.06 1.74
C VAL A 334 -9.41 -9.14 2.58
N PHE A 335 -9.10 -9.23 3.89
CA PHE A 335 -9.74 -10.17 4.81
C PHE A 335 -11.24 -9.94 4.93
N VAL A 336 -11.66 -8.70 5.20
CA VAL A 336 -13.09 -8.34 5.34
C VAL A 336 -13.81 -8.60 4.01
N GLY A 337 -13.17 -8.28 2.88
CA GLY A 337 -13.71 -8.56 1.54
C GLY A 337 -13.95 -10.06 1.31
N GLY A 338 -13.03 -10.91 1.74
CA GLY A 338 -13.15 -12.36 1.61
C GLY A 338 -14.30 -12.93 2.44
N VAL A 339 -14.36 -12.58 3.73
CA VAL A 339 -15.47 -13.01 4.61
C VAL A 339 -16.82 -12.51 4.10
N ALA A 340 -16.89 -11.26 3.61
CA ALA A 340 -18.11 -10.71 3.03
C ALA A 340 -18.54 -11.45 1.77
N ALA A 341 -17.59 -11.87 0.91
CA ALA A 341 -17.89 -12.69 -0.27
C ALA A 341 -18.51 -14.05 0.13
N ASP A 342 -17.91 -14.74 1.12
CA ASP A 342 -18.45 -16.00 1.64
C ASP A 342 -19.88 -15.82 2.19
N LEU A 343 -20.17 -14.71 2.87
CA LEU A 343 -21.51 -14.39 3.37
C LEU A 343 -22.51 -14.08 2.23
N LEU A 344 -22.07 -13.42 1.17
CA LEU A 344 -22.90 -13.13 0.00
C LEU A 344 -23.25 -14.38 -0.81
N GLU A 345 -22.49 -15.46 -0.67
CA GLU A 345 -22.83 -16.77 -1.22
C GLU A 345 -23.80 -17.58 -0.33
N ALA A 346 -23.99 -17.17 0.92
CA ALA A 346 -24.86 -17.85 1.87
C ALA A 346 -26.35 -17.54 1.64
N ARG A 347 -27.24 -18.25 2.39
CA ARG A 347 -28.69 -18.08 2.28
C ARG A 347 -29.21 -16.67 2.56
N ALA A 348 -28.51 -15.88 3.37
CA ALA A 348 -28.88 -14.51 3.76
C ALA A 348 -28.32 -13.41 2.82
N LYS A 349 -27.99 -13.74 1.60
CA LYS A 349 -27.33 -12.88 0.61
C LYS A 349 -27.96 -11.48 0.45
N SER A 350 -29.30 -11.37 0.39
CA SER A 350 -29.97 -10.06 0.25
C SER A 350 -29.81 -9.18 1.49
N LEU A 351 -29.88 -9.75 2.68
CA LEU A 351 -29.67 -9.03 3.94
C LEU A 351 -28.22 -8.54 4.05
N VAL A 352 -27.25 -9.40 3.75
CA VAL A 352 -25.82 -9.05 3.75
C VAL A 352 -25.54 -7.94 2.73
N ALA A 353 -26.08 -8.04 1.52
CA ALA A 353 -25.93 -7.03 0.48
C ALA A 353 -26.52 -5.67 0.92
N MET A 354 -27.70 -5.66 1.58
CA MET A 354 -28.30 -4.43 2.13
C MET A 354 -27.41 -3.80 3.21
N ILE A 355 -26.93 -4.62 4.16
CA ILE A 355 -26.07 -4.13 5.26
C ILE A 355 -24.78 -3.52 4.69
N LEU A 356 -24.15 -4.19 3.73
CA LEU A 356 -22.94 -3.69 3.08
C LEU A 356 -23.23 -2.39 2.31
N ALA A 357 -24.31 -2.35 1.51
CA ALA A 357 -24.67 -1.16 0.74
C ALA A 357 -24.97 0.04 1.66
N ALA A 358 -25.78 -0.16 2.71
CA ALA A 358 -26.08 0.88 3.68
C ALA A 358 -24.80 1.34 4.43
N GLY A 359 -23.96 0.40 4.84
CA GLY A 359 -22.68 0.71 5.50
C GLY A 359 -21.73 1.49 4.61
N PHE A 360 -21.59 1.15 3.33
CA PHE A 360 -20.77 1.90 2.39
C PHE A 360 -21.33 3.30 2.13
N LEU A 361 -22.64 3.43 1.92
CA LEU A 361 -23.26 4.74 1.72
C LEU A 361 -23.01 5.66 2.93
N PHE A 362 -23.24 5.14 4.13
CA PHE A 362 -23.01 5.88 5.37
C PHE A 362 -21.53 6.26 5.53
N ARG A 363 -20.61 5.32 5.23
CA ARG A 363 -19.17 5.55 5.28
C ARG A 363 -18.71 6.61 4.27
N ILE A 364 -19.28 6.64 3.07
CA ILE A 364 -19.01 7.69 2.08
C ILE A 364 -19.42 9.06 2.61
N VAL A 365 -20.63 9.18 3.16
CA VAL A 365 -21.14 10.46 3.69
C VAL A 365 -20.26 10.98 4.83
N LEU A 366 -19.96 10.11 5.80
CA LEU A 366 -19.10 10.46 6.94
C LEU A 366 -17.67 10.77 6.50
N GLY A 367 -17.12 9.99 5.56
CA GLY A 367 -15.79 10.21 5.01
C GLY A 367 -15.66 11.57 4.32
N LEU A 368 -16.63 11.93 3.49
CA LEU A 368 -16.67 13.25 2.84
C LEU A 368 -16.80 14.40 3.86
N TRP A 369 -17.61 14.20 4.90
CA TRP A 369 -17.74 15.19 5.97
C TRP A 369 -16.44 15.41 6.74
N ALA A 370 -15.76 14.34 7.09
CA ALA A 370 -14.48 14.40 7.81
C ALA A 370 -13.35 14.96 6.92
N LEU A 371 -13.29 14.59 5.64
CA LEU A 371 -12.33 15.17 4.70
C LEU A 371 -12.56 16.68 4.54
N ARG A 372 -13.83 17.14 4.54
CA ARG A 372 -14.15 18.56 4.52
C ARG A 372 -13.60 19.28 5.76
N SER A 373 -13.78 18.71 6.96
CA SER A 373 -13.25 19.30 8.20
C SER A 373 -11.72 19.39 8.17
N TRP A 374 -11.06 18.36 7.66
CA TRP A 374 -9.60 18.31 7.53
C TRP A 374 -9.03 19.30 6.50
N VAL A 375 -9.78 19.59 5.43
CA VAL A 375 -9.39 20.60 4.43
C VAL A 375 -9.50 22.03 5.00
N HIS A 376 -10.47 22.29 5.87
CA HIS A 376 -10.71 23.63 6.42
C HIS A 376 -9.92 23.92 7.70
N ASN A 377 -9.51 22.88 8.44
CA ASN A 377 -8.72 22.97 9.66
C ASN A 377 -7.45 22.11 9.51
N PRO A 378 -6.46 22.54 8.71
CA PRO A 378 -5.26 21.77 8.41
C PRO A 378 -4.30 21.63 9.60
#